data_cb8a7958af4a955bf4ea1ed42b92cc79
#
_entry.id   cb8a7958af4a955bf4ea1ed42b92cc79
#
_cell.length_a   1.000
_cell.length_b   1.000
_cell.length_c   1.000
_cell.angle_alpha   90.00
_cell.angle_beta   90.00
_cell.angle_gamma   90.00
#
_symmetry.space_group_name_H-M   'P 1'
#
loop_
_entity.id
_entity.type
_entity.pdbx_description
1 polymer ?
#
loop_
_entity_poly.entity_id
_entity_poly.type
_entity_poly.pdbx_seq_one_letter_code
_entity_poly.pdbx_strand_id
1 'polypeptide(L)' 'MLTARQLKIIKLIMNNPGIHGKEISENLNVSTRTIRNEITFMNDVTNC' A
#
# COMPACT_ATOMS: atom_id res chain seq x y z
N MET A 1 11.65 -8.79 3.44
CA MET A 1 10.39 -9.54 3.64
C MET A 1 9.23 -8.57 3.80
N LEU A 2 8.11 -8.84 3.14
CA LEU A 2 6.94 -7.97 3.21
C LEU A 2 6.12 -8.27 4.47
N THR A 3 5.57 -7.21 5.06
CA THR A 3 4.65 -7.37 6.19
C THR A 3 3.27 -7.75 5.68
N ALA A 4 2.40 -8.21 6.60
CA ALA A 4 1.02 -8.54 6.25
C ALA A 4 0.30 -7.32 5.66
N ARG A 5 0.58 -6.13 6.22
CA ARG A 5 -0.01 -4.89 5.72
C ARG A 5 0.42 -4.61 4.28
N GLN A 6 1.71 -4.77 4.01
CA GLN A 6 2.25 -4.53 2.66
C GLN A 6 1.66 -5.49 1.65
N LEU A 7 1.49 -6.75 2.03
CA LEU A 7 0.86 -7.73 1.16
C LEU A 7 -0.59 -7.38 0.85
N LYS A 8 -1.32 -6.86 1.84
CA LYS A 8 -2.70 -6.43 1.62
C LYS A 8 -2.77 -5.25 0.66
N ILE A 9 -1.83 -4.30 0.78
CA ILE A 9 -1.76 -3.16 -0.12
C ILE A 9 -1.53 -3.64 -1.56
N ILE A 10 -0.58 -4.54 -1.74
CA ILE A 10 -0.26 -5.07 -3.07
C ILE A 10 -1.48 -5.77 -3.67
N LYS A 11 -2.16 -6.60 -2.88
CA LYS A 11 -3.35 -7.30 -3.36
C LYS A 11 -4.45 -6.34 -3.80
N LEU A 12 -4.65 -5.26 -3.03
CA LEU A 12 -5.65 -4.26 -3.39
C LEU A 12 -5.32 -3.59 -4.72
N ILE A 13 -4.05 -3.23 -4.91
CA ILE A 13 -3.61 -2.58 -6.14
C ILE A 13 -3.77 -3.53 -7.32
N MET A 14 -3.40 -4.79 -7.16
CA MET A 14 -3.49 -5.77 -8.23
C MET A 14 -4.93 -6.06 -8.64
N ASN A 15 -5.84 -6.10 -7.66
CA ASN A 15 -7.25 -6.37 -7.92
C ASN A 15 -8.03 -5.14 -8.39
N ASN A 16 -7.51 -3.94 -8.11
CA ASN A 16 -8.18 -2.69 -8.43
C ASN A 16 -7.19 -1.71 -9.05
N PRO A 17 -6.82 -1.90 -10.33
CA PRO A 17 -5.90 -0.97 -10.98
C PRO A 17 -6.47 0.44 -10.95
N GLY A 18 -5.64 1.40 -10.55
CA GLY A 18 -6.07 2.78 -10.42
C GLY A 18 -6.63 3.15 -9.06
N ILE A 19 -6.63 2.21 -8.11
CA ILE A 19 -7.12 2.50 -6.75
C ILE A 19 -6.27 3.62 -6.13
N HIS A 20 -6.93 4.53 -5.40
CA HIS A 20 -6.26 5.65 -4.74
C HIS A 20 -5.83 5.28 -3.34
N GLY A 21 -4.80 5.97 -2.85
CA GLY A 21 -4.33 5.76 -1.48
C GLY A 21 -5.40 5.91 -0.43
N LYS A 22 -6.34 6.84 -0.66
CA LYS A 22 -7.46 7.04 0.26
C LYS A 22 -8.31 5.78 0.37
N GLU A 23 -8.59 5.14 -0.76
CA GLU A 23 -9.39 3.92 -0.77
C GLU A 23 -8.65 2.78 -0.07
N ILE A 24 -7.34 2.68 -0.29
CA ILE A 24 -6.53 1.67 0.38
C ILE A 24 -6.55 1.89 1.88
N SER A 25 -6.41 3.13 2.32
CA SER A 25 -6.40 3.45 3.74
C SER A 25 -7.73 3.09 4.41
N GLU A 26 -8.83 3.32 3.72
CA GLU A 26 -10.15 2.97 4.23
C GLU A 26 -10.33 1.46 4.33
N ASN A 27 -9.86 0.73 3.34
CA ASN A 27 -9.94 -0.73 3.35
C ASN A 27 -9.13 -1.34 4.49
N LEU A 28 -7.98 -0.78 4.79
CA LEU A 28 -7.10 -1.31 5.83
C LEU A 28 -7.31 -0.65 7.18
N ASN A 29 -8.19 0.34 7.24
CA ASN A 29 -8.51 1.06 8.47
C ASN A 29 -7.27 1.73 9.08
N VAL A 30 -6.46 2.35 8.23
CA VAL A 30 -5.28 3.11 8.64
C VAL A 30 -5.32 4.47 7.96
N SER A 31 -4.44 5.39 8.38
CA SER A 31 -4.42 6.73 7.80
C SER A 31 -3.80 6.71 6.41
N THR A 32 -4.16 7.72 5.60
CA THR A 32 -3.55 7.87 4.28
C THR A 32 -2.06 8.12 4.38
N ARG A 33 -1.62 8.77 5.44
CA ARG A 33 -0.20 8.99 5.68
C ARG A 33 0.54 7.66 5.83
N THR A 34 -0.06 6.73 6.58
CA THR A 34 0.52 5.40 6.76
C THR A 34 0.64 4.68 5.41
N ILE A 35 -0.39 4.77 4.58
CA ILE A 35 -0.37 4.14 3.26
C ILE A 35 0.72 4.77 2.39
N ARG A 36 0.85 6.09 2.42
CA ARG A 36 1.89 6.78 1.65
C ARG A 36 3.28 6.34 2.09
N ASN A 37 3.49 6.23 3.40
CA ASN A 37 4.79 5.79 3.93
C ASN A 37 5.09 4.35 3.51
N GLU A 38 4.10 3.47 3.55
CA GLU A 38 4.29 2.08 3.14
C GLU A 38 4.63 1.98 1.67
N ILE A 39 3.92 2.73 0.82
CA ILE A 39 4.17 2.70 -0.62
C ILE A 39 5.57 3.25 -0.93
N THR A 40 5.95 4.33 -0.26
CA THR A 40 7.29 4.91 -0.45
C THR A 40 8.36 3.90 -0.05
N PHE A 41 8.17 3.23 1.08
CA PHE A 41 9.12 2.23 1.56
C PHE A 41 9.26 1.07 0.57
N MET A 42 8.14 0.56 0.07
CA MET A 42 8.17 -0.53 -0.89
C MET A 42 8.84 -0.11 -2.19
N ASN A 43 8.59 1.12 -2.63
CA ASN A 43 9.21 1.64 -3.84
C ASN A 43 10.72 1.74 -3.70
N ASP A 44 11.19 2.18 -2.54
CA ASP A 44 12.63 2.28 -2.27
C ASP A 44 13.29 0.91 -2.30
N VAL A 45 12.64 -0.08 -1.72
CA VAL A 45 13.18 -1.44 -1.67
C VAL A 45 13.27 -2.05 -3.06
N THR A 46 12.27 -1.82 -3.91
CA THR A 46 12.23 -2.41 -5.25
C THR A 46 13.04 -1.64 -6.26
N ASN A 47 13.41 -0.41 -5.95
CA ASN A 47 14.06 0.51 -6.89
C ASN A 47 15.58 0.57 -6.69
N CYS A 48 16.14 -0.35 -5.99
CA CYS A 48 17.59 -0.39 -5.73
C CYS A 48 18.36 -0.72 -6.98
#